data_df8cbded0976d92303339de9d1ab1c47
#
_entry.id   df8cbded0976d92303339de9d1ab1c47
#
_cell.length_a   1.000
_cell.length_b   1.000
_cell.length_c   1.000
_cell.angle_alpha   90.00
_cell.angle_beta   90.00
_cell.angle_gamma   90.00
#
_symmetry.space_group_name_H-M   'P 1'
#
loop_
_entity.id
_entity.type
_entity.pdbx_description
1 polymer ?
#
loop_
_entity_poly.entity_id
_entity_poly.type
_entity_poly.pdbx_seq_one_letter_code
_entity_poly.pdbx_strand_id
1 'polypeptide(L)'
;MYADCHIHMVLDGVYYKDAIAAHRQGPREDLIRPRLEAYRSLGFTYLRDGGDRWGVGRFARDLAGAYGITYRTPLFPIYKRGHYGGFIGRSFDTMEAYKALVQEVRTEGGDFVKIMISGLMDFDRFGVLTSSPLEPQEIREMIRIAHGAGFAVMAHANGAQAVLAAAEAGVDSVEHGAYLSGEALEAMAEAGTVWVPTLATIGNLRYRPLLGSRCNAHPDLRPRECGPVPRPGRPPGSRLRCRRLCRLSRPRRLGRVPSPVRGPGPGSRRRTLPGHFRHPAAVLDRDLGS
;
A
#
# COMPACT_ATOMS: atom_id res chain seq x y z
N MET A 1 13.21 0.55 -15.93
CA MET A 1 11.87 0.06 -15.54
C MET A 1 11.69 0.42 -14.07
N TYR A 2 10.68 1.22 -13.73
CA TYR A 2 10.47 1.75 -12.38
C TYR A 2 9.11 1.31 -11.83
N ALA A 3 9.02 1.20 -10.49
CA ALA A 3 7.79 0.95 -9.75
C ALA A 3 7.53 2.13 -8.80
N ASP A 4 6.29 2.61 -8.72
CA ASP A 4 5.84 3.48 -7.66
C ASP A 4 4.85 2.71 -6.77
N CYS A 5 5.30 2.39 -5.56
CA CYS A 5 4.57 1.52 -4.65
C CYS A 5 3.59 2.28 -3.74
N HIS A 6 3.44 3.59 -3.88
CA HIS A 6 2.46 4.35 -3.13
C HIS A 6 2.04 5.62 -3.87
N ILE A 7 0.94 5.51 -4.60
CA ILE A 7 0.29 6.66 -5.23
C ILE A 7 -1.16 6.79 -4.74
N HIS A 8 -1.79 7.91 -5.04
CA HIS A 8 -3.24 8.08 -5.01
C HIS A 8 -3.65 8.77 -6.31
N MET A 9 -4.19 8.00 -7.25
CA MET A 9 -4.56 8.54 -8.56
C MET A 9 -5.60 9.66 -8.49
N VAL A 10 -6.41 9.67 -7.46
CA VAL A 10 -7.40 10.72 -7.19
C VAL A 10 -6.77 12.06 -6.80
N LEU A 11 -5.50 12.06 -6.33
CA LEU A 11 -4.79 13.26 -5.88
C LEU A 11 -3.87 13.81 -6.98
N ASP A 12 -3.59 15.12 -6.94
CA ASP A 12 -2.72 15.82 -7.91
C ASP A 12 -1.36 16.24 -7.32
N GLY A 13 -1.17 16.03 -6.00
CA GLY A 13 0.04 16.46 -5.30
C GLY A 13 0.12 17.99 -5.08
N VAL A 14 -0.90 18.76 -5.44
CA VAL A 14 -0.95 20.22 -5.31
C VAL A 14 -2.04 20.65 -4.33
N TYR A 15 -3.29 20.46 -4.67
CA TYR A 15 -4.45 20.83 -3.85
C TYR A 15 -5.41 19.64 -3.72
N TYR A 16 -5.18 18.80 -2.72
CA TYR A 16 -5.92 17.54 -2.55
C TYR A 16 -7.45 17.73 -2.51
N LYS A 17 -7.95 18.84 -1.95
CA LYS A 17 -9.39 19.11 -1.88
C LYS A 17 -10.00 19.33 -3.26
N ASP A 18 -9.32 20.09 -4.11
CA ASP A 18 -9.77 20.38 -5.47
C ASP A 18 -9.65 19.16 -6.37
N ALA A 19 -8.54 18.41 -6.21
CA ALA A 19 -8.36 17.15 -6.92
C ALA A 19 -9.48 16.15 -6.58
N ILE A 20 -9.82 15.99 -5.31
CA ILE A 20 -10.95 15.16 -4.88
C ILE A 20 -12.29 15.71 -5.42
N ALA A 21 -12.48 17.01 -5.33
CA ALA A 21 -13.73 17.65 -5.80
C ALA A 21 -13.98 17.39 -7.29
N ALA A 22 -12.92 17.36 -8.10
CA ALA A 22 -13.01 17.06 -9.53
C ALA A 22 -13.57 15.65 -9.83
N HIS A 23 -13.44 14.72 -8.88
CA HIS A 23 -13.88 13.33 -9.04
C HIS A 23 -15.16 12.98 -8.24
N ARG A 24 -15.83 13.95 -7.61
CA ARG A 24 -17.01 13.68 -6.74
C ARG A 24 -18.18 13.04 -7.48
N GLN A 25 -18.34 13.34 -8.78
CA GLN A 25 -19.39 12.79 -9.63
C GLN A 25 -18.94 11.54 -10.41
N GLY A 26 -17.75 11.03 -10.10
CA GLY A 26 -17.13 9.89 -10.76
C GLY A 26 -15.74 10.19 -11.30
N PRO A 27 -15.05 9.15 -11.79
CA PRO A 27 -13.71 9.29 -12.36
C PRO A 27 -13.70 10.21 -13.57
N ARG A 28 -12.78 11.18 -13.58
CA ARG A 28 -12.53 12.08 -14.70
C ARG A 28 -11.41 11.52 -15.57
N GLU A 29 -11.77 10.89 -16.68
CA GLU A 29 -10.83 10.27 -17.62
C GLU A 29 -9.82 11.26 -18.18
N ASP A 30 -10.25 12.47 -18.48
CA ASP A 30 -9.43 13.58 -18.98
C ASP A 30 -8.33 14.03 -18.00
N LEU A 31 -8.49 13.74 -16.70
CA LEU A 31 -7.46 13.96 -15.67
C LEU A 31 -6.57 12.73 -15.44
N ILE A 32 -7.13 11.52 -15.62
CA ILE A 32 -6.42 10.28 -15.34
C ILE A 32 -5.47 9.90 -16.47
N ARG A 33 -5.90 9.98 -17.73
CA ARG A 33 -5.05 9.65 -18.89
C ARG A 33 -3.73 10.42 -18.94
N PRO A 34 -3.70 11.76 -18.76
CA PRO A 34 -2.42 12.48 -18.74
C PRO A 34 -1.49 12.05 -17.61
N ARG A 35 -2.04 11.62 -16.46
CA ARG A 35 -1.23 11.11 -15.34
C ARG A 35 -0.59 9.75 -15.69
N LEU A 36 -1.36 8.83 -16.27
CA LEU A 36 -0.83 7.54 -16.74
C LEU A 36 0.25 7.74 -17.82
N GLU A 37 0.02 8.67 -18.77
CA GLU A 37 1.02 9.01 -19.79
C GLU A 37 2.29 9.61 -19.18
N ALA A 38 2.17 10.46 -18.15
CA ALA A 38 3.31 11.01 -17.43
C ALA A 38 4.12 9.90 -16.74
N TYR A 39 3.48 8.95 -16.04
CA TYR A 39 4.16 7.80 -15.46
C TYR A 39 4.87 6.96 -16.51
N ARG A 40 4.20 6.65 -17.62
CA ARG A 40 4.80 5.92 -18.75
C ARG A 40 6.03 6.65 -19.29
N SER A 41 5.93 7.95 -19.57
CA SER A 41 7.02 8.75 -20.13
C SER A 41 8.25 8.80 -19.22
N LEU A 42 8.05 8.68 -17.89
CA LEU A 42 9.11 8.60 -16.90
C LEU A 42 9.66 7.16 -16.72
N GLY A 43 9.14 6.18 -17.45
CA GLY A 43 9.60 4.79 -17.41
C GLY A 43 9.01 3.94 -16.30
N PHE A 44 7.91 4.36 -15.67
CA PHE A 44 7.18 3.54 -14.71
C PHE A 44 6.36 2.48 -15.42
N THR A 45 6.44 1.25 -14.94
CA THR A 45 5.71 0.09 -15.46
C THR A 45 4.86 -0.61 -14.41
N TYR A 46 4.97 -0.18 -13.15
CA TYR A 46 4.17 -0.67 -12.04
C TYR A 46 3.75 0.49 -11.14
N LEU A 47 2.44 0.52 -10.81
CA LEU A 47 1.86 1.48 -9.88
C LEU A 47 1.01 0.74 -8.84
N ARG A 48 1.22 1.05 -7.55
CA ARG A 48 0.37 0.60 -6.45
C ARG A 48 -0.35 1.77 -5.83
N ASP A 49 -1.66 1.80 -6.04
CA ASP A 49 -2.54 2.88 -5.61
C ASP A 49 -3.05 2.63 -4.18
N GLY A 50 -3.18 3.68 -3.38
CA GLY A 50 -3.77 3.61 -2.05
C GLY A 50 -5.30 3.59 -2.04
N GLY A 51 -5.94 3.69 -3.21
CA GLY A 51 -7.39 3.67 -3.36
C GLY A 51 -8.08 5.00 -3.04
N ASP A 52 -9.37 5.03 -3.36
CA ASP A 52 -10.28 6.14 -3.10
C ASP A 52 -11.75 5.67 -3.15
N ARG A 53 -12.66 6.40 -2.51
CA ARG A 53 -14.09 6.03 -2.48
C ARG A 53 -14.89 6.45 -3.72
N TRP A 54 -14.28 7.13 -4.70
CA TRP A 54 -14.95 7.61 -5.93
C TRP A 54 -14.66 6.71 -7.14
N GLY A 55 -13.86 5.65 -6.95
CA GLY A 55 -13.54 4.68 -7.99
C GLY A 55 -12.49 5.12 -8.98
N VAL A 56 -11.71 6.17 -8.67
CA VAL A 56 -10.66 6.71 -9.56
C VAL A 56 -9.55 5.69 -9.76
N GLY A 57 -9.07 5.07 -8.67
CA GLY A 57 -8.05 4.01 -8.73
C GLY A 57 -8.50 2.81 -9.55
N ARG A 58 -9.77 2.38 -9.40
CA ARG A 58 -10.36 1.30 -10.21
C ARG A 58 -10.36 1.66 -11.70
N PHE A 59 -10.87 2.84 -12.04
CA PHE A 59 -10.93 3.32 -13.41
C PHE A 59 -9.53 3.47 -14.04
N ALA A 60 -8.56 3.96 -13.25
CA ALA A 60 -7.17 4.06 -13.69
C ALA A 60 -6.56 2.68 -13.98
N ARG A 61 -6.85 1.66 -13.16
CA ARG A 61 -6.41 0.27 -13.38
C ARG A 61 -6.91 -0.26 -14.72
N ASP A 62 -8.17 0.00 -15.04
CA ASP A 62 -8.78 -0.48 -16.27
C ASP A 62 -8.15 0.16 -17.52
N LEU A 63 -7.61 1.38 -17.39
CA LEU A 63 -6.91 2.09 -18.46
C LEU A 63 -5.41 1.78 -18.53
N ALA A 64 -4.78 1.42 -17.43
CA ALA A 64 -3.32 1.38 -17.26
C ALA A 64 -2.63 0.42 -18.24
N GLY A 65 -3.29 -0.69 -18.62
CA GLY A 65 -2.77 -1.67 -19.58
C GLY A 65 -2.43 -1.05 -20.94
N ALA A 66 -3.21 -0.08 -21.41
CA ALA A 66 -2.95 0.63 -22.67
C ALA A 66 -1.66 1.47 -22.63
N TYR A 67 -1.14 1.76 -21.44
CA TYR A 67 0.12 2.48 -21.20
C TYR A 67 1.28 1.54 -20.87
N GLY A 68 1.09 0.21 -20.91
CA GLY A 68 2.10 -0.76 -20.52
C GLY A 68 2.41 -0.73 -19.01
N ILE A 69 1.43 -0.31 -18.19
CA ILE A 69 1.55 -0.18 -16.74
C ILE A 69 0.73 -1.27 -16.07
N THR A 70 1.36 -2.08 -15.23
CA THR A 70 0.67 -2.93 -14.25
C THR A 70 0.20 -2.03 -13.11
N TYR A 71 -1.10 -2.02 -12.83
CA TYR A 71 -1.71 -1.18 -11.82
C TYR A 71 -2.44 -2.01 -10.79
N ARG A 72 -2.18 -1.76 -9.51
CA ARG A 72 -2.81 -2.44 -8.38
C ARG A 72 -3.53 -1.43 -7.49
N THR A 73 -4.75 -1.78 -7.03
CA THR A 73 -5.56 -0.90 -6.18
C THR A 73 -6.38 -1.70 -5.18
N PRO A 74 -6.52 -1.22 -3.92
CA PRO A 74 -7.41 -1.80 -2.92
C PRO A 74 -8.86 -1.39 -3.16
N LEU A 75 -9.16 -0.65 -4.24
CA LEU A 75 -10.37 0.09 -4.55
C LEU A 75 -10.54 1.30 -3.63
N PHE A 76 -10.60 1.11 -2.33
CA PHE A 76 -10.72 2.15 -1.31
C PHE A 76 -9.92 1.80 -0.05
N PRO A 77 -9.36 2.79 0.65
CA PRO A 77 -8.79 2.56 1.97
C PRO A 77 -9.89 2.45 3.02
N ILE A 78 -9.65 1.62 4.04
CA ILE A 78 -10.57 1.38 5.15
C ILE A 78 -10.03 2.07 6.40
N TYR A 79 -10.87 2.84 7.08
CA TYR A 79 -10.50 3.56 8.29
C TYR A 79 -11.59 3.45 9.37
N LYS A 80 -11.20 3.49 10.65
CA LYS A 80 -12.14 3.52 11.76
C LYS A 80 -12.78 4.91 11.88
N ARG A 81 -14.10 4.97 12.04
CA ARG A 81 -14.82 6.23 12.21
C ARG A 81 -14.23 7.04 13.40
N GLY A 82 -14.07 8.33 13.22
CA GLY A 82 -13.43 9.21 14.19
C GLY A 82 -11.90 9.24 14.13
N HIS A 83 -11.27 8.36 13.34
CA HIS A 83 -9.82 8.33 13.10
C HIS A 83 -9.45 8.88 11.71
N TYR A 84 -8.14 8.91 11.43
CA TYR A 84 -7.61 9.37 10.14
C TYR A 84 -8.06 8.48 8.97
N GLY A 85 -8.38 9.11 7.82
CA GLY A 85 -8.75 8.41 6.58
C GLY A 85 -10.04 8.91 5.93
N GLY A 86 -10.86 9.69 6.64
CA GLY A 86 -12.19 10.13 6.20
C GLY A 86 -12.21 10.99 4.93
N PHE A 87 -11.09 11.57 4.54
CA PHE A 87 -11.02 12.38 3.31
C PHE A 87 -11.03 11.54 2.03
N ILE A 88 -10.71 10.25 2.09
CA ILE A 88 -10.52 9.40 0.91
C ILE A 88 -11.12 8.00 1.07
N GLY A 89 -11.24 7.50 2.32
CA GLY A 89 -11.60 6.12 2.63
C GLY A 89 -13.07 5.89 2.94
N ARG A 90 -13.39 4.62 3.20
CA ARG A 90 -14.67 4.16 3.76
C ARG A 90 -14.50 3.78 5.22
N SER A 91 -15.44 4.19 6.06
CA SER A 91 -15.37 4.00 7.50
C SER A 91 -16.04 2.71 7.96
N PHE A 92 -15.51 2.17 9.07
CA PHE A 92 -16.16 1.14 9.86
C PHE A 92 -16.29 1.61 11.32
N ASP A 93 -17.22 1.00 12.06
CA ASP A 93 -17.45 1.23 13.48
C ASP A 93 -17.15 -0.04 14.30
N THR A 94 -17.46 -1.22 13.75
CA THR A 94 -17.25 -2.53 14.38
C THR A 94 -16.41 -3.44 13.51
N MET A 95 -15.84 -4.50 14.08
CA MET A 95 -15.06 -5.49 13.30
C MET A 95 -15.93 -6.24 12.29
N GLU A 96 -17.24 -6.40 12.54
CA GLU A 96 -18.19 -6.96 11.57
C GLU A 96 -18.34 -6.04 10.36
N ALA A 97 -18.45 -4.72 10.58
CA ALA A 97 -18.48 -3.73 9.50
C ALA A 97 -17.15 -3.71 8.72
N TYR A 98 -16.00 -3.82 9.41
CA TYR A 98 -14.69 -3.95 8.76
C TYR A 98 -14.63 -5.20 7.88
N LYS A 99 -15.06 -6.36 8.40
CA LYS A 99 -15.12 -7.61 7.65
C LYS A 99 -16.01 -7.51 6.41
N ALA A 100 -17.13 -6.80 6.52
CA ALA A 100 -18.00 -6.54 5.37
C ALA A 100 -17.30 -5.72 4.28
N LEU A 101 -16.52 -4.68 4.66
CA LEU A 101 -15.72 -3.89 3.72
C LEU A 101 -14.61 -4.72 3.06
N VAL A 102 -13.94 -5.60 3.81
CA VAL A 102 -12.96 -6.54 3.23
C VAL A 102 -13.61 -7.48 2.23
N GLN A 103 -14.83 -7.96 2.53
CA GLN A 103 -15.59 -8.80 1.60
C GLN A 103 -16.03 -8.00 0.35
N GLU A 104 -16.34 -6.73 0.48
CA GLU A 104 -16.63 -5.83 -0.65
C GLU A 104 -15.40 -5.67 -1.56
N VAL A 105 -14.19 -5.45 -0.97
CA VAL A 105 -12.94 -5.43 -1.73
C VAL A 105 -12.78 -6.71 -2.54
N ARG A 106 -13.12 -7.88 -1.96
CA ARG A 106 -13.05 -9.18 -2.65
C ARG A 106 -14.04 -9.27 -3.81
N THR A 107 -15.30 -8.94 -3.57
CA THR A 107 -16.37 -9.06 -4.57
C THR A 107 -16.17 -8.11 -5.74
N GLU A 108 -15.65 -6.91 -5.48
CA GLU A 108 -15.38 -5.90 -6.49
C GLU A 108 -14.02 -6.05 -7.16
N GLY A 109 -13.23 -7.06 -6.77
CA GLY A 109 -11.95 -7.39 -7.40
C GLY A 109 -10.83 -6.41 -7.06
N GLY A 110 -10.75 -5.98 -5.80
CA GLY A 110 -9.59 -5.27 -5.27
C GLY A 110 -8.37 -6.20 -5.20
N ASP A 111 -7.19 -5.62 -5.34
CA ASP A 111 -5.94 -6.40 -5.40
C ASP A 111 -5.38 -6.71 -4.00
N PHE A 112 -5.64 -5.87 -3.01
CA PHE A 112 -5.18 -5.98 -1.62
C PHE A 112 -6.09 -5.13 -0.70
N VAL A 113 -5.87 -5.19 0.61
CA VAL A 113 -6.60 -4.35 1.57
C VAL A 113 -5.71 -3.20 2.04
N LYS A 114 -6.19 -1.96 1.94
CA LYS A 114 -5.55 -0.77 2.51
C LYS A 114 -6.25 -0.38 3.80
N ILE A 115 -5.47 -0.27 4.90
CA ILE A 115 -5.96 0.18 6.21
C ILE A 115 -5.27 1.45 6.67
N MET A 116 -5.99 2.28 7.45
CA MET A 116 -5.46 3.47 8.10
C MET A 116 -5.45 3.23 9.61
N ILE A 117 -4.26 3.03 10.20
CA ILE A 117 -4.12 2.64 11.60
C ILE A 117 -3.59 3.73 12.51
N SER A 118 -3.17 4.87 11.95
CA SER A 118 -2.71 6.03 12.72
C SER A 118 -2.99 7.35 12.00
N GLY A 119 -2.77 8.48 12.68
CA GLY A 119 -2.78 9.80 12.07
C GLY A 119 -1.53 10.11 11.24
N LEU A 120 -1.49 11.33 10.71
CA LEU A 120 -0.32 11.92 10.09
C LEU A 120 0.65 12.44 11.16
N MET A 121 1.88 12.72 10.75
CA MET A 121 2.78 13.57 11.56
C MET A 121 2.16 14.95 11.78
N ASP A 122 2.27 15.47 12.99
CA ASP A 122 2.01 16.88 13.26
C ASP A 122 3.25 17.69 12.84
N PHE A 123 3.09 18.57 11.84
CA PHE A 123 4.21 19.36 11.33
C PHE A 123 4.65 20.50 12.25
N ASP A 124 3.88 20.82 13.27
CA ASP A 124 4.19 21.85 14.25
C ASP A 124 4.82 21.27 15.53
N ARG A 125 4.62 19.97 15.81
CA ARG A 125 5.08 19.29 17.01
C ARG A 125 5.75 17.97 16.68
N PHE A 126 7.07 17.90 16.93
CA PHE A 126 7.84 16.68 16.71
C PHE A 126 7.34 15.52 17.58
N GLY A 127 7.28 14.32 17.03
CA GLY A 127 6.87 13.11 17.72
C GLY A 127 5.35 12.98 17.94
N VAL A 128 4.56 13.97 17.51
CA VAL A 128 3.10 14.00 17.69
C VAL A 128 2.40 13.59 16.40
N LEU A 129 1.32 12.81 16.55
CA LEU A 129 0.43 12.46 15.45
C LEU A 129 -0.85 13.30 15.52
N THR A 130 -1.45 13.58 14.35
CA THR A 130 -2.70 14.36 14.22
C THR A 130 -3.93 13.64 14.77
N SER A 131 -3.87 12.33 14.94
CA SER A 131 -4.85 11.51 15.66
C SER A 131 -4.15 10.30 16.27
N SER A 132 -4.69 9.80 17.38
CA SER A 132 -4.18 8.60 18.04
C SER A 132 -4.17 7.40 17.10
N PRO A 133 -3.19 6.51 17.21
CA PRO A 133 -3.25 5.19 16.59
C PRO A 133 -4.45 4.38 17.07
N LEU A 134 -4.83 3.38 16.30
CA LEU A 134 -5.73 2.33 16.75
C LEU A 134 -5.05 1.49 17.84
N GLU A 135 -5.86 0.84 18.67
CA GLU A 135 -5.36 -0.07 19.69
C GLU A 135 -4.64 -1.27 19.06
N PRO A 136 -3.53 -1.74 19.63
CA PRO A 136 -2.74 -2.84 19.09
C PRO A 136 -3.56 -4.10 18.81
N GLN A 137 -4.52 -4.43 19.68
CA GLN A 137 -5.39 -5.59 19.50
C GLN A 137 -6.31 -5.43 18.28
N GLU A 138 -6.81 -4.22 18.05
CA GLU A 138 -7.66 -3.91 16.91
C GLU A 138 -6.86 -3.99 15.58
N ILE A 139 -5.63 -3.47 15.57
CA ILE A 139 -4.71 -3.58 14.45
C ILE A 139 -4.47 -5.05 14.08
N ARG A 140 -4.15 -5.88 15.08
CA ARG A 140 -3.94 -7.33 14.89
C ARG A 140 -5.16 -8.02 14.30
N GLU A 141 -6.35 -7.69 14.82
CA GLU A 141 -7.59 -8.30 14.33
C GLU A 141 -7.92 -7.88 12.90
N MET A 142 -7.69 -6.60 12.52
CA MET A 142 -7.88 -6.12 11.16
C MET A 142 -6.96 -6.86 10.18
N ILE A 143 -5.69 -7.02 10.50
CA ILE A 143 -4.72 -7.73 9.66
C ILE A 143 -5.11 -9.20 9.53
N ARG A 144 -5.46 -9.85 10.65
CA ARG A 144 -5.92 -11.26 10.66
C ARG A 144 -7.15 -11.47 9.77
N ILE A 145 -8.13 -10.57 9.81
CA ILE A 145 -9.34 -10.65 8.96
C ILE A 145 -8.98 -10.53 7.48
N ALA A 146 -8.13 -9.56 7.13
CA ALA A 146 -7.72 -9.36 5.74
C ALA A 146 -6.91 -10.55 5.20
N HIS A 147 -5.95 -11.06 5.98
CA HIS A 147 -5.20 -12.28 5.63
C HIS A 147 -6.10 -13.50 5.53
N GLY A 148 -7.05 -13.68 6.45
CA GLY A 148 -8.04 -14.76 6.41
C GLY A 148 -8.93 -14.69 5.15
N ALA A 149 -9.13 -13.50 4.60
CA ALA A 149 -9.79 -13.28 3.32
C ALA A 149 -8.84 -13.46 2.11
N GLY A 150 -7.54 -13.77 2.30
CA GLY A 150 -6.56 -14.02 1.26
C GLY A 150 -5.90 -12.76 0.69
N PHE A 151 -6.01 -11.62 1.38
CA PHE A 151 -5.41 -10.35 0.94
C PHE A 151 -4.12 -10.03 1.68
N ALA A 152 -3.17 -9.46 0.95
CA ALA A 152 -2.10 -8.68 1.55
C ALA A 152 -2.64 -7.37 2.14
N VAL A 153 -1.93 -6.82 3.13
CA VAL A 153 -2.33 -5.60 3.85
C VAL A 153 -1.33 -4.48 3.66
N MET A 154 -1.79 -3.37 3.11
CA MET A 154 -1.08 -2.11 2.99
C MET A 154 -1.52 -1.17 4.13
N ALA A 155 -0.66 -0.86 5.08
CA ALA A 155 -1.02 -0.04 6.24
C ALA A 155 -0.45 1.37 6.18
N HIS A 156 -1.31 2.40 6.18
CA HIS A 156 -0.88 3.73 6.59
C HIS A 156 -0.58 3.68 8.09
N ALA A 157 0.67 3.86 8.47
CA ALA A 157 1.12 3.73 9.85
C ALA A 157 2.25 4.72 10.17
N ASN A 158 2.06 5.49 11.22
CA ASN A 158 3.06 6.38 11.82
C ASN A 158 3.07 6.15 13.33
N GLY A 159 4.22 6.40 13.95
CA GLY A 159 4.42 6.17 15.38
C GLY A 159 4.84 4.73 15.69
N ALA A 160 5.83 4.60 16.57
CA ALA A 160 6.48 3.32 16.87
C ALA A 160 5.51 2.23 17.32
N GLN A 161 4.56 2.56 18.20
CA GLN A 161 3.62 1.57 18.75
C GLN A 161 2.68 0.98 17.69
N ALA A 162 2.13 1.83 16.79
CA ALA A 162 1.25 1.35 15.72
C ALA A 162 2.01 0.46 14.74
N VAL A 163 3.23 0.85 14.37
CA VAL A 163 4.07 0.08 13.45
C VAL A 163 4.52 -1.23 14.08
N LEU A 164 4.92 -1.22 15.36
CA LEU A 164 5.28 -2.43 16.10
C LEU A 164 4.11 -3.42 16.11
N ALA A 165 2.92 -2.97 16.52
CA ALA A 165 1.73 -3.82 16.55
C ALA A 165 1.35 -4.38 15.17
N ALA A 166 1.52 -3.59 14.12
CA ALA A 166 1.26 -4.03 12.75
C ALA A 166 2.30 -5.06 12.27
N ALA A 167 3.58 -4.83 12.56
CA ALA A 167 4.67 -5.75 12.21
C ALA A 167 4.53 -7.10 12.92
N GLU A 168 4.26 -7.09 14.22
CA GLU A 168 3.99 -8.30 15.02
C GLU A 168 2.78 -9.09 14.49
N ALA A 169 1.80 -8.39 13.92
CA ALA A 169 0.63 -9.02 13.29
C ALA A 169 0.92 -9.52 11.86
N GLY A 170 2.13 -9.29 11.34
CA GLY A 170 2.56 -9.74 10.01
C GLY A 170 2.01 -8.87 8.88
N VAL A 171 1.88 -7.55 9.07
CA VAL A 171 1.49 -6.63 8.00
C VAL A 171 2.46 -6.73 6.80
N ASP A 172 1.93 -6.75 5.59
CA ASP A 172 2.76 -6.93 4.39
C ASP A 172 3.53 -5.65 4.03
N SER A 173 2.91 -4.47 4.18
CA SER A 173 3.65 -3.21 4.01
C SER A 173 3.20 -2.10 4.96
N VAL A 174 4.18 -1.32 5.41
CA VAL A 174 4.02 -0.08 6.18
C VAL A 174 4.31 1.10 5.28
N GLU A 175 3.34 1.98 5.17
CA GLU A 175 3.44 3.21 4.39
C GLU A 175 3.77 4.39 5.33
N HIS A 176 4.65 5.26 4.87
CA HIS A 176 5.20 6.41 5.59
C HIS A 176 6.17 6.01 6.70
N GLY A 177 5.68 5.46 7.81
CA GLY A 177 6.53 5.00 8.91
C GLY A 177 7.32 6.14 9.57
N ALA A 178 6.66 7.25 9.90
CA ALA A 178 7.29 8.32 10.66
C ALA A 178 7.41 7.96 12.14
N TYR A 179 8.45 8.44 12.81
CA TYR A 179 8.71 8.26 14.25
C TYR A 179 8.86 6.79 14.66
N LEU A 180 9.60 6.00 13.87
CA LEU A 180 9.90 4.61 14.20
C LEU A 180 10.94 4.51 15.32
N SER A 181 10.75 3.54 16.21
CA SER A 181 11.78 3.10 17.16
C SER A 181 12.66 2.00 16.56
N GLY A 182 13.82 1.73 17.19
CA GLY A 182 14.66 0.59 16.83
C GLY A 182 13.88 -0.74 16.91
N GLU A 183 13.10 -0.92 17.96
CA GLU A 183 12.24 -2.09 18.17
C GLU A 183 11.22 -2.29 17.04
N ALA A 184 10.54 -1.21 16.60
CA ALA A 184 9.61 -1.29 15.48
C ALA A 184 10.33 -1.67 14.16
N LEU A 185 11.53 -1.16 13.93
CA LEU A 185 12.34 -1.52 12.76
C LEU A 185 12.81 -2.98 12.79
N GLU A 186 13.20 -3.48 13.97
CA GLU A 186 13.58 -4.88 14.18
C GLU A 186 12.37 -5.79 13.94
N ALA A 187 11.21 -5.49 14.51
CA ALA A 187 9.98 -6.24 14.30
C ALA A 187 9.56 -6.29 12.82
N MET A 188 9.66 -5.15 12.10
CA MET A 188 9.41 -5.13 10.66
C MET A 188 10.40 -6.00 9.88
N ALA A 189 11.68 -6.01 10.28
CA ALA A 189 12.69 -6.82 9.63
C ALA A 189 12.47 -8.32 9.86
N GLU A 190 12.10 -8.72 11.08
CA GLU A 190 11.78 -10.09 11.46
C GLU A 190 10.52 -10.60 10.76
N ALA A 191 9.47 -9.77 10.70
CA ALA A 191 8.23 -10.09 10.00
C ALA A 191 8.38 -10.10 8.47
N GLY A 192 9.46 -9.54 7.93
CA GLY A 192 9.62 -9.35 6.48
C GLY A 192 8.72 -8.27 5.90
N THR A 193 8.23 -7.35 6.75
CA THR A 193 7.37 -6.23 6.35
C THR A 193 8.11 -5.28 5.40
N VAL A 194 7.47 -4.92 4.30
CA VAL A 194 7.99 -3.93 3.35
C VAL A 194 7.75 -2.52 3.88
N TRP A 195 8.80 -1.70 3.96
CA TRP A 195 8.67 -0.29 4.30
C TRP A 195 8.68 0.58 3.04
N VAL A 196 7.61 1.38 2.84
CA VAL A 196 7.47 2.36 1.75
C VAL A 196 7.46 3.77 2.36
N PRO A 197 8.62 4.43 2.50
CA PRO A 197 8.77 5.64 3.31
C PRO A 197 8.16 6.91 2.66
N THR A 198 7.69 6.85 1.43
CA THR A 198 7.03 7.95 0.70
C THR A 198 7.77 9.30 0.79
N LEU A 199 9.10 9.26 0.65
CA LEU A 199 9.97 10.43 0.84
C LEU A 199 9.62 11.63 -0.03
N ALA A 200 9.05 11.40 -1.22
CA ALA A 200 8.63 12.47 -2.13
C ALA A 200 7.54 13.35 -1.52
N THR A 201 6.61 12.79 -0.73
CA THR A 201 5.55 13.54 -0.06
C THR A 201 6.13 14.61 0.85
N ILE A 202 7.11 14.23 1.68
CA ILE A 202 7.79 15.14 2.60
C ILE A 202 8.75 16.08 1.85
N GLY A 203 9.51 15.53 0.89
CA GLY A 203 10.46 16.30 0.09
C GLY A 203 9.81 17.45 -0.67
N ASN A 204 8.63 17.23 -1.23
CA ASN A 204 7.88 18.24 -1.96
C ASN A 204 7.36 19.37 -1.06
N LEU A 205 7.07 19.10 0.22
CA LEU A 205 6.63 20.13 1.18
C LEU A 205 7.71 21.16 1.49
N ARG A 206 9.00 20.80 1.39
CA ARG A 206 10.13 21.71 1.63
C ARG A 206 10.14 22.93 0.71
N TYR A 207 9.59 22.81 -0.47
CA TYR A 207 9.57 23.87 -1.49
C TYR A 207 8.30 24.72 -1.43
N ARG A 208 7.38 24.43 -0.52
CA ARG A 208 6.16 25.24 -0.33
C ARG A 208 6.40 26.34 0.69
N PRO A 209 6.22 27.65 0.34
CA PRO A 209 6.56 28.77 1.22
C PRO A 209 5.94 28.70 2.62
N LEU A 210 4.71 28.18 2.73
CA LEU A 210 3.97 28.09 3.99
C LEU A 210 4.35 26.87 4.85
N LEU A 211 4.93 25.83 4.25
CA LEU A 211 5.26 24.59 4.96
C LEU A 211 6.77 24.29 4.96
N GLY A 212 7.53 24.89 4.07
CA GLY A 212 8.96 24.63 3.92
C GLY A 212 9.77 24.94 5.18
N SER A 213 9.44 26.00 5.90
CA SER A 213 10.09 26.36 7.18
C SER A 213 9.79 25.33 8.27
N ARG A 214 8.56 24.85 8.36
CA ARG A 214 8.12 23.83 9.32
C ARG A 214 8.78 22.48 9.05
N CYS A 215 8.82 22.05 7.78
CA CYS A 215 9.49 20.81 7.37
C CYS A 215 11.00 20.84 7.66
N ASN A 216 11.66 22.00 7.47
CA ASN A 216 13.09 22.14 7.75
C ASN A 216 13.43 22.09 9.25
N ALA A 217 12.50 22.49 10.12
CA ALA A 217 12.65 22.41 11.56
C ALA A 217 12.45 20.99 12.11
N HIS A 218 11.86 20.09 11.32
CA HIS A 218 11.53 18.74 11.75
C HIS A 218 12.73 17.81 11.53
N PRO A 219 13.36 17.21 12.57
CA PRO A 219 14.57 16.41 12.42
C PRO A 219 14.37 15.16 11.58
N ASP A 220 13.19 14.52 11.63
CA ASP A 220 12.85 13.33 10.81
C ASP A 220 12.67 13.67 9.33
N LEU A 221 12.50 14.94 8.99
CA LEU A 221 12.36 15.40 7.61
C LEU A 221 13.69 15.84 6.99
N ARG A 222 14.78 15.78 7.77
CA ARG A 222 16.10 16.06 7.22
C ARG A 222 16.58 14.87 6.41
N PRO A 223 17.22 15.10 5.22
CA PRO A 223 17.70 14.04 4.34
C PRO A 223 18.83 13.16 4.92
N ARG A 224 19.09 13.20 6.23
CA ARG A 224 20.20 12.47 6.87
C ARG A 224 20.01 10.97 6.88
N GLU A 225 18.80 10.48 6.77
CA GLU A 225 18.50 9.04 6.78
C GLU A 225 18.57 8.38 5.41
N CYS A 226 18.45 9.14 4.34
CA CYS A 226 18.92 8.75 3.02
C CYS A 226 20.38 9.18 2.90
N GLY A 227 21.31 8.38 3.43
CA GLY A 227 22.74 8.61 3.21
C GLY A 227 23.01 8.77 1.72
N PRO A 228 24.06 9.51 1.32
CA PRO A 228 24.35 9.81 -0.08
C PRO A 228 24.39 8.50 -0.87
N VAL A 229 23.74 8.49 -2.03
CA VAL A 229 23.83 7.39 -3.00
C VAL A 229 25.31 7.03 -3.15
N PRO A 230 25.72 5.79 -2.87
CA PRO A 230 27.15 5.45 -2.93
C PRO A 230 27.66 5.70 -4.33
N ARG A 231 28.68 6.55 -4.45
CA ARG A 231 29.48 6.60 -5.67
C ARG A 231 30.16 5.23 -5.86
N PRO A 232 30.24 4.70 -7.08
CA PRO A 232 30.92 3.43 -7.33
C PRO A 232 32.38 3.54 -6.88
N GLY A 233 32.82 2.62 -5.99
CA GLY A 233 34.22 2.50 -5.63
C GLY A 233 34.60 2.53 -4.14
N ARG A 234 33.66 2.52 -3.18
CA ARG A 234 34.02 2.42 -1.73
C ARG A 234 33.56 1.12 -1.10
N PRO A 235 34.40 0.44 -0.28
CA PRO A 235 34.06 -0.83 0.35
C PRO A 235 33.02 -0.68 1.47
N PRO A 236 32.28 -1.74 1.80
CA PRO A 236 31.10 -1.69 2.67
C PRO A 236 31.47 -1.72 4.15
N GLY A 237 31.21 -0.62 4.85
CA GLY A 237 31.09 -0.62 6.31
C GLY A 237 29.63 -0.36 6.68
N SER A 238 29.09 -1.19 7.55
CA SER A 238 27.78 -1.12 8.24
C SER A 238 26.76 -0.14 7.66
N ARG A 239 25.86 -0.62 6.80
CA ARG A 239 24.75 0.15 6.22
C ARG A 239 23.52 -0.71 6.22
N LEU A 240 22.48 -0.24 6.91
CA LEU A 240 21.11 -0.61 6.60
C LEU A 240 20.90 -0.43 5.10
N ARG A 241 20.76 -1.54 4.36
CA ARG A 241 20.68 -1.50 2.91
C ARG A 241 19.29 -1.11 2.48
N CYS A 242 19.05 0.15 2.15
CA CYS A 242 17.91 0.61 1.36
C CYS A 242 17.72 -0.19 0.04
N ARG A 243 18.71 -0.97 -0.38
CA ARG A 243 18.65 -1.81 -1.59
C ARG A 243 17.73 -3.03 -1.52
N ARG A 244 17.21 -3.40 -0.33
CA ARG A 244 16.25 -4.52 -0.24
C ARG A 244 14.80 -4.11 -0.53
N LEU A 245 14.49 -2.83 -0.51
CA LEU A 245 13.12 -2.32 -0.69
C LEU A 245 12.63 -2.32 -2.14
N CYS A 246 13.50 -2.50 -3.12
CA CYS A 246 13.14 -2.56 -4.54
C CYS A 246 13.63 -3.83 -5.26
N ARG A 247 14.09 -4.86 -4.55
CA ARG A 247 14.29 -6.17 -5.16
C ARG A 247 13.05 -7.00 -4.93
N LEU A 248 12.34 -7.25 -5.98
CA LEU A 248 11.39 -8.35 -6.11
C LEU A 248 12.04 -9.62 -5.57
N SER A 249 11.67 -10.06 -4.37
CA SER A 249 12.13 -11.33 -3.81
C SER A 249 11.49 -12.46 -4.59
N ARG A 250 12.26 -13.50 -4.90
CA ARG A 250 11.74 -14.68 -5.60
C ARG A 250 10.68 -15.36 -4.73
N PRO A 251 9.58 -15.87 -5.32
CA PRO A 251 8.54 -16.54 -4.55
C PRO A 251 9.11 -17.72 -3.76
N ARG A 252 8.87 -17.76 -2.47
CA ARG A 252 9.09 -18.96 -1.66
C ARG A 252 8.17 -20.04 -2.19
N ARG A 253 8.73 -21.15 -2.66
CA ARG A 253 7.94 -22.34 -3.02
C ARG A 253 7.16 -22.79 -1.78
N LEU A 254 5.86 -22.60 -1.79
CA LEU A 254 4.99 -23.23 -0.81
C LEU A 254 5.13 -24.75 -0.97
N GLY A 255 5.36 -25.43 0.17
CA GLY A 255 5.51 -26.88 0.22
C GLY A 255 4.30 -27.56 -0.42
N ARG A 256 4.56 -28.66 -1.14
CA ARG A 256 3.54 -29.50 -1.75
C ARG A 256 2.49 -29.89 -0.71
N VAL A 257 1.24 -29.51 -0.94
CA VAL A 257 0.09 -30.13 -0.29
C VAL A 257 0.02 -31.58 -0.80
N PRO A 258 -0.10 -32.59 0.11
CA PRO A 258 -0.25 -33.97 -0.32
C PRO A 258 -1.55 -34.13 -1.15
N SER A 259 -1.41 -34.73 -2.32
CA SER A 259 -2.57 -35.08 -3.16
C SER A 259 -3.44 -36.12 -2.44
N PRO A 260 -4.77 -36.01 -2.50
CA PRO A 260 -5.64 -37.10 -2.03
C PRO A 260 -5.51 -38.33 -2.93
N VAL A 261 -5.47 -39.49 -2.26
CA VAL A 261 -5.39 -40.82 -2.85
C VAL A 261 -6.52 -41.05 -3.89
N ARG A 262 -6.15 -41.47 -5.07
CA ARG A 262 -7.09 -41.87 -6.13
C ARG A 262 -7.74 -43.21 -5.77
N GLY A 263 -9.08 -43.25 -5.72
CA GLY A 263 -9.87 -44.49 -5.91
C GLY A 263 -10.20 -44.72 -7.40
N PRO A 264 -10.44 -45.95 -7.84
CA PRO A 264 -10.51 -46.33 -9.28
C PRO A 264 -11.82 -45.89 -9.93
N GLY A 265 -11.72 -45.49 -11.23
CA GLY A 265 -12.84 -45.11 -12.09
C GLY A 265 -13.75 -46.27 -12.51
N PRO A 266 -14.80 -45.99 -13.31
CA PRO A 266 -14.69 -46.13 -14.77
C PRO A 266 -15.56 -45.17 -15.62
N GLY A 267 -15.20 -45.06 -16.91
CA GLY A 267 -16.14 -44.92 -18.02
C GLY A 267 -16.37 -43.55 -18.63
N SER A 268 -15.64 -43.32 -19.72
CA SER A 268 -15.99 -42.62 -20.98
C SER A 268 -17.21 -41.69 -21.06
N ARG A 269 -16.99 -40.42 -21.49
CA ARG A 269 -17.52 -39.84 -22.75
C ARG A 269 -17.03 -38.39 -22.92
N ARG A 270 -16.48 -38.12 -24.10
CA ARG A 270 -16.09 -36.78 -24.58
C ARG A 270 -17.33 -35.88 -24.70
N ARG A 271 -17.24 -34.65 -24.15
CA ARG A 271 -17.90 -33.46 -24.71
C ARG A 271 -17.00 -32.25 -24.50
N THR A 272 -16.63 -31.68 -25.60
CA THR A 272 -16.01 -30.37 -25.74
C THR A 272 -16.99 -29.29 -25.34
N LEU A 273 -16.59 -28.37 -24.44
CA LEU A 273 -17.21 -27.07 -24.26
C LEU A 273 -16.13 -26.03 -23.92
N PRO A 274 -16.32 -24.74 -24.25
CA PRO A 274 -15.26 -23.78 -24.48
C PRO A 274 -14.75 -23.16 -23.19
N GLY A 275 -13.51 -22.65 -23.27
CA GLY A 275 -12.71 -22.15 -22.18
C GLY A 275 -13.35 -21.00 -21.39
N HIS A 276 -13.43 -21.17 -20.10
CA HIS A 276 -13.52 -20.08 -19.16
C HIS A 276 -12.11 -19.76 -18.65
N PHE A 277 -11.62 -18.63 -19.04
CA PHE A 277 -10.44 -18.00 -18.42
C PHE A 277 -10.72 -17.81 -16.94
N ARG A 278 -10.09 -18.63 -16.11
CA ARG A 278 -9.97 -18.35 -14.68
C ARG A 278 -8.88 -17.31 -14.49
N HIS A 279 -9.22 -16.14 -14.04
CA HIS A 279 -8.29 -15.16 -13.55
C HIS A 279 -7.64 -15.66 -12.24
N PRO A 280 -6.32 -15.78 -12.19
CA PRO A 280 -5.60 -16.01 -10.92
C PRO A 280 -5.24 -14.65 -10.31
N ALA A 281 -6.21 -13.94 -9.73
CA ALA A 281 -5.96 -12.59 -9.26
C ALA A 281 -5.68 -12.48 -7.75
N ALA A 282 -5.95 -13.52 -6.98
CA ALA A 282 -5.94 -13.38 -5.51
C ALA A 282 -4.64 -13.83 -4.81
N VAL A 283 -3.70 -14.45 -5.53
CA VAL A 283 -2.50 -15.08 -4.91
C VAL A 283 -1.23 -14.25 -5.07
N LEU A 284 -1.24 -13.25 -5.98
CA LEU A 284 -0.01 -12.56 -6.38
C LEU A 284 0.37 -11.36 -5.49
N ASP A 285 -0.54 -10.84 -4.68
CA ASP A 285 -0.25 -9.63 -3.89
C ASP A 285 0.33 -9.89 -2.50
N ARG A 286 0.35 -11.13 -2.03
CA ARG A 286 1.22 -11.50 -0.90
C ARG A 286 2.70 -11.43 -1.26
N ASP A 287 3.00 -11.48 -2.57
CA ASP A 287 4.36 -11.42 -3.10
C ASP A 287 4.80 -10.00 -3.52
N LEU A 288 4.12 -8.95 -3.08
CA LEU A 288 4.59 -7.56 -3.24
C LEU A 288 5.85 -7.26 -2.39
N GLY A 289 6.39 -8.26 -1.74
CA GLY A 289 7.77 -8.30 -1.27
C GLY A 289 8.72 -8.94 -2.29
N SER A 290 8.26 -9.27 -3.47
CA SER A 290 9.11 -9.83 -4.51
C SER A 290 9.20 -8.94 -5.74
#